data_bae8aa1f48eaa3d5d23c044d5a15be7c
#
_entry.id   bae8aa1f48eaa3d5d23c044d5a15be7c
#
_cell.length_a   1.000
_cell.length_b   1.000
_cell.length_c   1.000
_cell.angle_alpha   90.00
_cell.angle_beta   90.00
_cell.angle_gamma   90.00
#
_symmetry.space_group_name_H-M   'P 1'
#
loop_
_entity.id
_entity.type
_entity.pdbx_description
1 polymer ?
#
loop_
_entity_poly.entity_id
_entity_poly.type
_entity_poly.pdbx_seq_one_letter_code
_entity_poly.pdbx_strand_id
1 'polypeptide(L)'
;MVKTAKNMKLNSKKIKAKSEKIGIGVIGVGIMGRGHALYLSQYVKDSKVVAIYDANISVANKVAKEVSKKSKFLPKVYTELSQLFSDSEVQAVIIASPDHLHARHLEQAINANKHVLCEKPLASTEKDARKVAKLVRQSNSIVGLGFMRRFDQAFQKLKSEINTGKYGKVLQIRATSRNVSSPTATTSMLLTNVAVHEMDIIRWLLGEEIVSVQVNFAKKTRKANSYLSDPISVNCHTESGVLATIDIFANSTYGYEVAMEVITENGSLVIENLGELSIAKNFKLPARKSGNLHKDWMGRFKPAYIAELKAFVSSLKNKKLHKDFATIEDGLAASIACGLGVKKL
;
A
#
# COMPACT_ATOMS: atom_id res chain seq x y z
N MET A 1 -42.38 -64.63 8.57
CA MET A 1 -42.78 -63.29 8.96
C MET A 1 -41.57 -62.40 8.95
N VAL A 2 -41.41 -61.64 7.88
CA VAL A 2 -40.26 -60.76 7.66
C VAL A 2 -40.67 -59.37 8.08
N LYS A 3 -39.95 -58.74 9.07
CA LYS A 3 -40.16 -57.32 9.44
C LYS A 3 -39.07 -56.48 8.81
N THR A 4 -39.53 -55.63 7.89
CA THR A 4 -38.81 -54.60 7.18
C THR A 4 -38.28 -53.52 8.13
N ALA A 5 -36.93 -53.33 8.16
CA ALA A 5 -36.28 -52.21 8.79
C ALA A 5 -36.32 -50.97 7.85
N LYS A 6 -37.04 -49.94 8.25
CA LYS A 6 -37.08 -48.67 7.57
C LYS A 6 -35.80 -47.85 7.84
N ASN A 7 -35.00 -47.67 6.81
CA ASN A 7 -33.84 -46.74 6.82
C ASN A 7 -34.29 -45.29 7.02
N MET A 8 -34.10 -44.73 8.21
CA MET A 8 -34.14 -43.30 8.44
C MET A 8 -32.80 -42.67 8.03
N LYS A 9 -32.77 -42.07 6.83
CA LYS A 9 -31.68 -41.17 6.44
C LYS A 9 -31.77 -39.90 7.28
N LEU A 10 -30.87 -39.74 8.26
CA LEU A 10 -30.63 -38.47 8.93
C LEU A 10 -29.99 -37.48 7.92
N ASN A 11 -30.77 -36.50 7.48
CA ASN A 11 -30.29 -35.36 6.76
C ASN A 11 -29.51 -34.43 7.72
N SER A 12 -28.22 -34.66 7.89
CA SER A 12 -27.33 -33.69 8.55
C SER A 12 -27.09 -32.51 7.60
N LYS A 13 -27.98 -31.53 7.59
CA LYS A 13 -27.66 -30.21 7.11
C LYS A 13 -26.54 -29.66 7.99
N LYS A 14 -25.28 -29.74 7.54
CA LYS A 14 -24.19 -28.97 8.11
C LYS A 14 -24.56 -27.50 8.00
N ILE A 15 -25.09 -26.94 9.09
CA ILE A 15 -25.19 -25.49 9.26
C ILE A 15 -23.75 -25.00 9.25
N LYS A 16 -23.29 -24.44 8.12
CA LYS A 16 -22.02 -23.71 8.08
C LYS A 16 -22.17 -22.55 9.07
N ALA A 17 -21.52 -22.65 10.22
CA ALA A 17 -21.39 -21.54 11.14
C ALA A 17 -20.94 -20.32 10.33
N LYS A 18 -21.71 -19.27 10.32
CA LYS A 18 -21.41 -18.01 9.64
C LYS A 18 -20.14 -17.49 10.29
N SER A 19 -18.99 -17.58 9.62
CA SER A 19 -17.71 -17.11 10.20
C SER A 19 -17.90 -15.66 10.63
N GLU A 20 -17.57 -15.39 11.87
CA GLU A 20 -17.67 -14.06 12.46
C GLU A 20 -16.79 -13.10 11.66
N LYS A 21 -17.34 -11.92 11.32
CA LYS A 21 -16.60 -10.92 10.55
C LYS A 21 -15.57 -10.23 11.44
N ILE A 22 -14.38 -10.02 10.90
CA ILE A 22 -13.32 -9.27 11.58
C ILE A 22 -13.75 -7.81 11.77
N GLY A 23 -13.79 -7.34 13.01
CA GLY A 23 -14.07 -5.95 13.35
C GLY A 23 -12.85 -5.06 13.12
N ILE A 24 -13.01 -4.04 12.29
CA ILE A 24 -11.92 -3.13 11.90
C ILE A 24 -12.26 -1.71 12.30
N GLY A 25 -11.33 -1.05 13.03
CA GLY A 25 -11.33 0.38 13.26
C GLY A 25 -10.55 1.12 12.17
N VAL A 26 -10.97 2.33 11.81
CA VAL A 26 -10.22 3.19 10.88
C VAL A 26 -9.82 4.48 11.59
N ILE A 27 -8.51 4.75 11.62
CA ILE A 27 -7.88 5.88 12.30
C ILE A 27 -7.38 6.88 11.25
N GLY A 28 -7.98 8.06 11.22
CA GLY A 28 -7.82 9.04 10.16
C GLY A 28 -8.70 8.70 8.95
N VAL A 29 -9.73 9.49 8.69
CA VAL A 29 -10.67 9.27 7.58
C VAL A 29 -10.65 10.42 6.58
N GLY A 30 -9.45 10.93 6.30
CA GLY A 30 -9.16 11.75 5.13
C GLY A 30 -9.35 10.95 3.83
N ILE A 31 -8.67 11.34 2.75
CA ILE A 31 -8.86 10.70 1.43
C ILE A 31 -8.63 9.19 1.50
N MET A 32 -7.49 8.75 2.06
CA MET A 32 -7.12 7.34 2.11
C MET A 32 -7.99 6.53 3.07
N GLY A 33 -8.11 6.97 4.34
CA GLY A 33 -8.89 6.22 5.32
C GLY A 33 -10.38 6.14 4.99
N ARG A 34 -10.96 7.20 4.39
CA ARG A 34 -12.31 7.14 3.83
C ARG A 34 -12.39 6.09 2.71
N GLY A 35 -11.38 6.06 1.81
CA GLY A 35 -11.28 5.05 0.76
C GLY A 35 -11.27 3.63 1.35
N HIS A 36 -10.40 3.36 2.31
CA HIS A 36 -10.30 2.06 2.99
C HIS A 36 -11.62 1.66 3.67
N ALA A 37 -12.24 2.57 4.43
CA ALA A 37 -13.52 2.30 5.09
C ALA A 37 -14.62 1.91 4.10
N LEU A 38 -14.71 2.61 2.97
CA LEU A 38 -15.67 2.32 1.92
C LEU A 38 -15.35 1.02 1.17
N TYR A 39 -14.08 0.75 0.86
CA TYR A 39 -13.68 -0.48 0.17
C TYR A 39 -13.91 -1.71 1.04
N LEU A 40 -13.55 -1.66 2.34
CA LEU A 40 -13.89 -2.72 3.30
C LEU A 40 -15.40 -3.02 3.28
N SER A 41 -16.21 -1.97 3.36
CA SER A 41 -17.67 -2.10 3.46
C SER A 41 -18.32 -2.67 2.19
N GLN A 42 -17.72 -2.44 1.02
CA GLN A 42 -18.31 -2.83 -0.27
C GLN A 42 -17.73 -4.13 -0.82
N TYR A 43 -16.43 -4.37 -0.62
CA TYR A 43 -15.68 -5.39 -1.37
C TYR A 43 -15.05 -6.48 -0.50
N VAL A 44 -15.03 -6.33 0.83
CA VAL A 44 -14.40 -7.28 1.76
C VAL A 44 -15.44 -7.91 2.70
N LYS A 45 -16.02 -9.02 2.24
CA LYS A 45 -17.20 -9.64 2.90
C LYS A 45 -16.93 -10.14 4.33
N ASP A 46 -15.69 -10.54 4.62
CA ASP A 46 -15.29 -11.14 5.90
C ASP A 46 -14.87 -10.09 6.95
N SER A 47 -15.09 -8.82 6.67
CA SER A 47 -14.79 -7.71 7.58
C SER A 47 -16.01 -6.84 7.84
N LYS A 48 -15.91 -6.02 8.88
CA LYS A 48 -16.90 -5.04 9.27
C LYS A 48 -16.16 -3.82 9.83
N VAL A 49 -16.42 -2.65 9.28
CA VAL A 49 -15.93 -1.40 9.88
C VAL A 49 -16.81 -1.13 11.11
N VAL A 50 -16.23 -1.30 12.30
CA VAL A 50 -16.95 -1.18 13.59
C VAL A 50 -16.70 0.14 14.28
N ALA A 51 -15.54 0.78 14.01
CA ALA A 51 -15.12 2.00 14.66
C ALA A 51 -14.43 2.96 13.68
N ILE A 52 -14.61 4.25 13.90
CA ILE A 52 -13.95 5.32 13.15
C ILE A 52 -13.45 6.36 14.16
N TYR A 53 -12.22 6.82 13.92
CA TYR A 53 -11.64 7.97 14.62
C TYR A 53 -11.03 8.95 13.61
N ASP A 54 -11.30 10.22 13.81
CA ASP A 54 -10.62 11.35 13.16
C ASP A 54 -10.57 12.52 14.13
N ALA A 55 -9.50 13.32 14.08
CA ALA A 55 -9.40 14.54 14.88
C ALA A 55 -10.56 15.52 14.58
N ASN A 56 -11.09 15.48 13.36
CA ASN A 56 -12.29 16.20 12.97
C ASN A 56 -13.52 15.30 13.08
N ILE A 57 -14.25 15.43 14.17
CA ILE A 57 -15.44 14.63 14.47
C ILE A 57 -16.54 14.74 13.39
N SER A 58 -16.65 15.89 12.72
CA SER A 58 -17.62 16.08 11.65
C SER A 58 -17.27 15.22 10.43
N VAL A 59 -15.99 15.11 10.10
CA VAL A 59 -15.47 14.24 9.02
C VAL A 59 -15.71 12.77 9.39
N ALA A 60 -15.40 12.37 10.63
CA ALA A 60 -15.63 11.01 11.13
C ALA A 60 -17.11 10.62 11.03
N ASN A 61 -18.02 11.47 11.51
CA ASN A 61 -19.46 11.24 11.42
C ASN A 61 -19.98 11.15 9.98
N LYS A 62 -19.47 11.99 9.08
CA LYS A 62 -19.81 11.93 7.66
C LYS A 62 -19.42 10.59 7.05
N VAL A 63 -18.18 10.14 7.30
CA VAL A 63 -17.69 8.86 6.77
C VAL A 63 -18.42 7.67 7.40
N ALA A 64 -18.76 7.70 8.69
CA ALA A 64 -19.59 6.68 9.33
C ALA A 64 -20.96 6.52 8.65
N LYS A 65 -21.61 7.62 8.31
CA LYS A 65 -22.87 7.60 7.54
C LYS A 65 -22.70 7.04 6.13
N GLU A 66 -21.59 7.35 5.45
CA GLU A 66 -21.29 6.80 4.12
C GLU A 66 -21.04 5.27 4.19
N VAL A 67 -20.31 4.80 5.19
CA VAL A 67 -20.10 3.38 5.48
C VAL A 67 -21.43 2.67 5.74
N SER A 68 -22.28 3.27 6.57
CA SER A 68 -23.59 2.71 6.91
C SER A 68 -24.48 2.52 5.69
N LYS A 69 -24.48 3.47 4.75
CA LYS A 69 -25.22 3.34 3.48
C LYS A 69 -24.76 2.14 2.64
N LYS A 70 -23.50 1.71 2.78
CA LYS A 70 -22.93 0.60 2.02
C LYS A 70 -23.03 -0.75 2.73
N SER A 71 -22.79 -0.78 4.04
CA SER A 71 -22.74 -2.00 4.85
C SER A 71 -24.04 -2.31 5.60
N LYS A 72 -24.98 -1.36 5.67
CA LYS A 72 -26.17 -1.39 6.54
C LYS A 72 -25.84 -1.46 8.04
N PHE A 73 -24.62 -1.09 8.40
CA PHE A 73 -24.14 -1.00 9.78
C PHE A 73 -23.48 0.35 10.00
N LEU A 74 -23.85 1.05 11.08
CA LEU A 74 -23.28 2.34 11.46
C LEU A 74 -22.09 2.11 12.39
N PRO A 75 -20.85 2.43 11.98
CA PRO A 75 -19.69 2.36 12.86
C PRO A 75 -19.82 3.31 14.04
N LYS A 76 -19.29 2.92 15.20
CA LYS A 76 -19.10 3.83 16.34
C LYS A 76 -18.09 4.91 15.95
N VAL A 77 -18.32 6.15 16.33
CA VAL A 77 -17.37 7.25 16.13
C VAL A 77 -16.79 7.62 17.48
N TYR A 78 -15.48 7.59 17.59
CA TYR A 78 -14.75 7.89 18.80
C TYR A 78 -14.09 9.26 18.71
N THR A 79 -14.05 9.99 19.82
CA THR A 79 -13.31 11.25 19.99
C THR A 79 -11.92 11.04 20.55
N GLU A 80 -11.69 9.89 21.20
CA GLU A 80 -10.42 9.50 21.80
C GLU A 80 -9.96 8.13 21.28
N LEU A 81 -8.70 8.03 20.87
CA LEU A 81 -8.11 6.76 20.38
C LEU A 81 -8.09 5.67 21.43
N SER A 82 -7.91 6.02 22.71
CA SER A 82 -7.94 5.07 23.83
C SER A 82 -9.27 4.30 23.90
N GLN A 83 -10.38 4.99 23.64
CA GLN A 83 -11.72 4.37 23.61
C GLN A 83 -11.84 3.41 22.42
N LEU A 84 -11.36 3.80 21.23
CA LEU A 84 -11.35 2.92 20.06
C LEU A 84 -10.50 1.66 20.33
N PHE A 85 -9.34 1.82 20.92
CA PHE A 85 -8.46 0.68 21.23
C PHE A 85 -9.01 -0.22 22.33
N SER A 86 -9.81 0.30 23.27
CA SER A 86 -10.46 -0.47 24.33
C SER A 86 -11.72 -1.18 23.87
N ASP A 87 -12.27 -0.85 22.70
CA ASP A 87 -13.46 -1.54 22.17
C ASP A 87 -13.11 -2.98 21.77
N SER A 88 -13.79 -3.94 22.40
CA SER A 88 -13.61 -5.38 22.13
C SER A 88 -14.06 -5.80 20.72
N GLU A 89 -14.96 -5.04 20.07
CA GLU A 89 -15.34 -5.29 18.68
C GLU A 89 -14.22 -4.94 17.69
N VAL A 90 -13.24 -4.10 18.09
CA VAL A 90 -12.08 -3.71 17.27
C VAL A 90 -10.99 -4.73 17.41
N GLN A 91 -10.84 -5.64 16.46
CA GLN A 91 -9.78 -6.66 16.41
C GLN A 91 -8.54 -6.14 15.69
N ALA A 92 -8.73 -5.29 14.70
CA ALA A 92 -7.66 -4.70 13.90
C ALA A 92 -7.96 -3.23 13.57
N VAL A 93 -6.92 -2.48 13.24
CA VAL A 93 -7.06 -1.09 12.82
C VAL A 93 -6.36 -0.83 11.49
N ILE A 94 -6.92 0.11 10.72
CA ILE A 94 -6.23 0.75 9.61
C ILE A 94 -5.82 2.14 10.06
N ILE A 95 -4.51 2.43 9.99
CA ILE A 95 -3.94 3.73 10.29
C ILE A 95 -3.72 4.47 8.96
N ALA A 96 -4.50 5.52 8.75
CA ALA A 96 -4.43 6.41 7.59
C ALA A 96 -4.49 7.89 8.01
N SER A 97 -3.95 8.16 9.19
CA SER A 97 -3.75 9.49 9.75
C SER A 97 -2.64 10.24 9.00
N PRO A 98 -2.36 11.52 9.29
CA PRO A 98 -1.18 12.20 8.76
C PRO A 98 0.12 11.46 9.07
N ASP A 99 1.07 11.48 8.13
CA ASP A 99 2.33 10.69 8.16
C ASP A 99 3.10 10.79 9.48
N HIS A 100 3.18 12.00 10.07
CA HIS A 100 3.90 12.24 11.33
C HIS A 100 3.25 11.57 12.56
N LEU A 101 2.02 11.06 12.42
CA LEU A 101 1.30 10.35 13.49
C LEU A 101 1.36 8.83 13.32
N HIS A 102 1.81 8.29 12.19
CA HIS A 102 1.79 6.86 11.92
C HIS A 102 2.52 6.06 12.99
N ALA A 103 3.77 6.40 13.28
CA ALA A 103 4.57 5.69 14.29
C ALA A 103 3.92 5.71 15.69
N ARG A 104 3.36 6.86 16.11
CA ARG A 104 2.67 7.00 17.38
C ARG A 104 1.38 6.15 17.45
N HIS A 105 0.56 6.21 16.40
CA HIS A 105 -0.68 5.45 16.38
C HIS A 105 -0.41 3.94 16.27
N LEU A 106 0.64 3.55 15.53
CA LEU A 106 1.08 2.15 15.46
C LEU A 106 1.56 1.65 16.82
N GLU A 107 2.37 2.44 17.55
CA GLU A 107 2.81 2.13 18.93
C GLU A 107 1.58 1.92 19.85
N GLN A 108 0.61 2.82 19.80
CA GLN A 108 -0.61 2.72 20.62
C GLN A 108 -1.45 1.49 20.28
N ALA A 109 -1.59 1.17 18.98
CA ALA A 109 -2.33 0.00 18.53
C ALA A 109 -1.67 -1.31 18.99
N ILE A 110 -0.33 -1.41 18.86
CA ILE A 110 0.45 -2.56 19.32
C ILE A 110 0.31 -2.77 20.82
N ASN A 111 0.44 -1.69 21.61
CA ASN A 111 0.30 -1.74 23.08
C ASN A 111 -1.14 -2.17 23.49
N ALA A 112 -2.12 -1.91 22.65
CA ALA A 112 -3.50 -2.37 22.83
C ALA A 112 -3.78 -3.77 22.22
N ASN A 113 -2.74 -4.49 21.79
CA ASN A 113 -2.82 -5.82 21.15
C ASN A 113 -3.71 -5.84 19.89
N LYS A 114 -3.79 -4.74 19.14
CA LYS A 114 -4.52 -4.69 17.88
C LYS A 114 -3.62 -5.09 16.71
N HIS A 115 -4.17 -5.81 15.74
CA HIS A 115 -3.53 -6.00 14.45
C HIS A 115 -3.61 -4.71 13.63
N VAL A 116 -2.66 -4.47 12.72
CA VAL A 116 -2.54 -3.16 12.06
C VAL A 116 -2.26 -3.30 10.56
N LEU A 117 -3.00 -2.55 9.75
CA LEU A 117 -2.58 -2.11 8.43
C LEU A 117 -2.26 -0.61 8.54
N CYS A 118 -0.99 -0.25 8.42
CA CYS A 118 -0.56 1.14 8.49
C CYS A 118 -0.23 1.67 7.09
N GLU A 119 -0.78 2.81 6.72
CA GLU A 119 -0.40 3.49 5.49
C GLU A 119 1.08 3.90 5.51
N LYS A 120 1.63 4.02 4.32
CA LYS A 120 3.00 4.53 4.14
C LYS A 120 3.03 6.08 4.27
N PRO A 121 4.18 6.66 4.61
CA PRO A 121 5.40 6.02 5.09
C PRO A 121 5.23 5.46 6.51
N LEU A 122 6.08 4.52 6.91
CA LEU A 122 6.05 3.95 8.27
C LEU A 122 6.15 5.03 9.36
N ALA A 123 7.01 6.02 9.13
CA ALA A 123 7.21 7.17 10.01
C ALA A 123 7.84 8.32 9.21
N SER A 124 7.77 9.53 9.76
CA SER A 124 8.39 10.72 9.16
C SER A 124 9.90 10.78 9.35
N THR A 125 10.46 10.05 10.32
CA THR A 125 11.90 10.00 10.61
C THR A 125 12.40 8.56 10.67
N GLU A 126 13.67 8.34 10.31
CA GLU A 126 14.32 7.03 10.47
C GLU A 126 14.35 6.59 11.94
N LYS A 127 14.56 7.51 12.87
CA LYS A 127 14.57 7.23 14.32
C LYS A 127 13.24 6.64 14.78
N ASP A 128 12.13 7.25 14.39
CA ASP A 128 10.79 6.77 14.77
C ASP A 128 10.45 5.46 14.05
N ALA A 129 10.87 5.29 12.79
CA ALA A 129 10.72 4.04 12.06
C ALA A 129 11.46 2.89 12.78
N ARG A 130 12.71 3.10 13.21
CA ARG A 130 13.48 2.10 13.98
C ARG A 130 12.84 1.78 15.32
N LYS A 131 12.35 2.82 16.05
CA LYS A 131 11.66 2.64 17.34
C LYS A 131 10.44 1.73 17.19
N VAL A 132 9.57 2.05 16.24
CA VAL A 132 8.32 1.31 16.06
C VAL A 132 8.56 -0.09 15.46
N ALA A 133 9.58 -0.25 14.61
CA ALA A 133 9.96 -1.57 14.10
C ALA A 133 10.41 -2.50 15.24
N LYS A 134 11.21 -1.99 16.19
CA LYS A 134 11.61 -2.76 17.39
C LYS A 134 10.38 -3.21 18.20
N LEU A 135 9.40 -2.34 18.40
CA LEU A 135 8.18 -2.66 19.13
C LEU A 135 7.36 -3.75 18.44
N VAL A 136 7.19 -3.64 17.11
CA VAL A 136 6.44 -4.62 16.31
C VAL A 136 7.09 -6.01 16.38
N ARG A 137 8.43 -6.09 16.30
CA ARG A 137 9.16 -7.38 16.46
C ARG A 137 8.91 -8.09 17.78
N GLN A 138 8.62 -7.32 18.84
CA GLN A 138 8.37 -7.83 20.17
C GLN A 138 6.90 -8.16 20.43
N SER A 139 6.01 -7.88 19.47
CA SER A 139 4.57 -8.08 19.58
C SER A 139 4.10 -9.34 18.86
N ASN A 140 2.90 -9.80 19.22
CA ASN A 140 2.18 -10.85 18.49
C ASN A 140 1.22 -10.26 17.45
N SER A 141 1.24 -8.95 17.22
CA SER A 141 0.36 -8.30 16.28
C SER A 141 0.77 -8.58 14.84
N ILE A 142 -0.21 -8.86 13.99
CA ILE A 142 -0.02 -8.90 12.55
C ILE A 142 0.00 -7.45 12.07
N VAL A 143 1.14 -7.02 11.51
CA VAL A 143 1.35 -5.67 11.01
C VAL A 143 1.74 -5.73 9.55
N GLY A 144 0.95 -5.09 8.68
CA GLY A 144 1.26 -4.89 7.27
C GLY A 144 1.35 -3.39 6.96
N LEU A 145 2.15 -3.02 5.97
CA LEU A 145 2.25 -1.64 5.50
C LEU A 145 1.54 -1.48 4.15
N GLY A 146 0.89 -0.34 3.97
CA GLY A 146 0.06 0.04 2.84
C GLY A 146 0.88 0.37 1.58
N PHE A 147 1.70 -0.56 1.12
CA PHE A 147 2.37 -0.48 -0.18
C PHE A 147 1.52 -1.19 -1.24
N MET A 148 0.40 -0.59 -1.59
CA MET A 148 -0.62 -1.16 -2.48
C MET A 148 -0.09 -1.63 -3.84
N ARG A 149 1.04 -1.10 -4.34
CA ARG A 149 1.62 -1.53 -5.62
C ARG A 149 2.03 -3.00 -5.60
N ARG A 150 2.36 -3.58 -4.44
CA ARG A 150 2.64 -5.01 -4.28
C ARG A 150 1.40 -5.88 -4.56
N PHE A 151 0.20 -5.30 -4.52
CA PHE A 151 -1.09 -5.94 -4.83
C PHE A 151 -1.65 -5.54 -6.20
N ASP A 152 -0.95 -4.72 -6.96
CA ASP A 152 -1.32 -4.38 -8.33
C ASP A 152 -0.99 -5.54 -9.27
N GLN A 153 -1.95 -5.91 -10.12
CA GLN A 153 -1.82 -7.08 -10.98
C GLN A 153 -0.63 -7.00 -11.95
N ALA A 154 -0.31 -5.79 -12.45
CA ALA A 154 0.82 -5.62 -13.37
C ALA A 154 2.15 -5.80 -12.65
N PHE A 155 2.31 -5.24 -11.44
CA PHE A 155 3.51 -5.43 -10.62
C PHE A 155 3.66 -6.88 -10.14
N GLN A 156 2.58 -7.56 -9.77
CA GLN A 156 2.58 -8.99 -9.44
C GLN A 156 3.07 -9.84 -10.62
N LYS A 157 2.55 -9.55 -11.82
CA LYS A 157 2.96 -10.24 -13.03
C LYS A 157 4.41 -9.94 -13.38
N LEU A 158 4.85 -8.68 -13.27
CA LEU A 158 6.26 -8.28 -13.47
C LEU A 158 7.19 -9.07 -12.56
N LYS A 159 6.90 -9.15 -11.25
CA LYS A 159 7.68 -9.95 -10.30
C LYS A 159 7.71 -11.43 -10.69
N SER A 160 6.56 -11.99 -11.05
CA SER A 160 6.47 -13.38 -11.47
C SER A 160 7.34 -13.64 -12.71
N GLU A 161 7.33 -12.75 -13.71
CA GLU A 161 8.15 -12.86 -14.92
C GLU A 161 9.65 -12.76 -14.61
N ILE A 162 10.09 -11.82 -13.76
CA ILE A 162 11.48 -11.70 -13.30
C ILE A 162 11.93 -13.00 -12.63
N ASN A 163 11.10 -13.54 -11.72
CA ASN A 163 11.42 -14.76 -10.97
C ASN A 163 11.53 -16.02 -11.84
N THR A 164 11.04 -16.01 -13.09
CA THR A 164 11.25 -17.14 -14.02
C THR A 164 12.71 -17.29 -14.45
N GLY A 165 13.53 -16.24 -14.34
CA GLY A 165 14.90 -16.19 -14.82
C GLY A 165 15.06 -16.21 -16.36
N LYS A 166 13.98 -16.35 -17.12
CA LYS A 166 14.05 -16.53 -18.60
C LYS A 166 14.55 -15.31 -19.36
N TYR A 167 14.59 -14.15 -18.70
CA TYR A 167 15.10 -12.91 -19.30
C TYR A 167 16.54 -12.62 -18.91
N GLY A 168 17.19 -13.47 -18.10
CA GLY A 168 18.52 -13.22 -17.55
C GLY A 168 18.47 -12.24 -16.37
N LYS A 169 19.61 -11.68 -16.02
CA LYS A 169 19.73 -10.73 -14.89
C LYS A 169 19.06 -9.40 -15.19
N VAL A 170 18.50 -8.77 -14.18
CA VAL A 170 18.08 -7.36 -14.25
C VAL A 170 19.32 -6.49 -14.24
N LEU A 171 19.39 -5.54 -15.17
CA LEU A 171 20.52 -4.62 -15.34
C LEU A 171 20.16 -3.19 -14.92
N GLN A 172 18.95 -2.77 -15.27
CA GLN A 172 18.48 -1.40 -15.00
C GLN A 172 16.97 -1.37 -14.80
N ILE A 173 16.51 -0.43 -13.97
CA ILE A 173 15.09 -0.10 -13.82
C ILE A 173 14.91 1.39 -14.13
N ARG A 174 13.87 1.72 -14.91
CA ARG A 174 13.42 3.09 -15.14
C ARG A 174 11.99 3.20 -14.62
N ALA A 175 11.74 4.13 -13.72
CA ALA A 175 10.42 4.35 -13.14
C ALA A 175 9.96 5.80 -13.36
N THR A 176 8.66 5.96 -13.57
CA THR A 176 8.00 7.26 -13.68
C THR A 176 6.92 7.36 -12.62
N SER A 177 6.90 8.49 -11.90
CA SER A 177 5.89 8.78 -10.90
C SER A 177 5.45 10.23 -11.01
N ARG A 178 4.23 10.45 -11.52
CA ARG A 178 3.69 11.79 -11.80
C ARG A 178 2.34 11.99 -11.15
N ASN A 179 2.24 13.03 -10.33
CA ASN A 179 0.99 13.48 -9.71
C ASN A 179 0.46 14.73 -10.41
N VAL A 180 -0.84 14.90 -10.42
CA VAL A 180 -1.50 16.01 -11.12
C VAL A 180 -1.26 17.35 -10.41
N SER A 181 -1.25 17.33 -9.07
CA SER A 181 -1.05 18.54 -8.25
C SER A 181 -0.57 18.18 -6.86
N SER A 182 0.38 18.94 -6.34
CA SER A 182 0.92 18.80 -4.98
C SER A 182 1.27 20.18 -4.42
N PRO A 183 0.28 21.03 -4.11
CA PRO A 183 0.49 22.44 -3.81
C PRO A 183 1.26 22.71 -2.51
N THR A 184 1.25 21.76 -1.56
CA THR A 184 1.91 21.87 -0.25
C THR A 184 3.16 21.01 -0.14
N ALA A 185 3.56 20.31 -1.20
CA ALA A 185 4.72 19.45 -1.18
C ALA A 185 6.02 20.26 -1.03
N THR A 186 6.99 19.62 -0.37
CA THR A 186 8.40 20.06 -0.34
C THR A 186 9.25 19.10 -1.14
N THR A 187 10.49 19.47 -1.47
CA THR A 187 11.40 18.58 -2.19
C THR A 187 11.66 17.27 -1.42
N SER A 188 11.82 17.33 -0.09
CA SER A 188 11.97 16.12 0.72
C SER A 188 10.74 15.21 0.67
N MET A 189 9.54 15.78 0.58
CA MET A 189 8.31 14.98 0.43
C MET A 189 8.23 14.25 -0.92
N LEU A 190 8.92 14.71 -1.97
CA LEU A 190 9.04 13.92 -3.19
C LEU A 190 9.76 12.58 -2.95
N LEU A 191 10.68 12.52 -2.00
CA LEU A 191 11.35 11.29 -1.62
C LEU A 191 10.52 10.46 -0.64
N THR A 192 10.03 11.08 0.43
CA THR A 192 9.37 10.35 1.53
C THR A 192 7.93 9.93 1.24
N ASN A 193 7.22 10.63 0.37
CA ASN A 193 5.81 10.35 0.07
C ASN A 193 5.56 9.85 -1.35
N VAL A 194 6.45 10.17 -2.31
CA VAL A 194 6.32 9.72 -3.69
C VAL A 194 7.31 8.60 -3.98
N ALA A 195 8.62 8.88 -3.98
CA ALA A 195 9.65 7.88 -4.29
C ALA A 195 9.64 6.68 -3.32
N VAL A 196 9.09 6.81 -2.13
CA VAL A 196 8.97 5.70 -1.17
C VAL A 196 8.26 4.48 -1.78
N HIS A 197 7.33 4.69 -2.71
CA HIS A 197 6.69 3.61 -3.45
C HIS A 197 7.64 2.91 -4.42
N GLU A 198 8.50 3.67 -5.10
CA GLU A 198 9.51 3.13 -5.99
C GLU A 198 10.61 2.44 -5.18
N MET A 199 11.05 3.03 -4.05
CA MET A 199 12.02 2.39 -3.16
C MET A 199 11.52 1.03 -2.65
N ASP A 200 10.26 0.93 -2.26
CA ASP A 200 9.64 -0.33 -1.85
C ASP A 200 9.55 -1.33 -3.01
N ILE A 201 9.05 -0.90 -4.16
CA ILE A 201 8.76 -1.82 -5.27
C ILE A 201 10.05 -2.35 -5.93
N ILE A 202 11.11 -1.53 -6.03
CA ILE A 202 12.41 -1.94 -6.55
C ILE A 202 13.00 -3.04 -5.64
N ARG A 203 13.03 -2.80 -4.33
CA ARG A 203 13.47 -3.78 -3.34
C ARG A 203 12.66 -5.08 -3.42
N TRP A 204 11.34 -4.96 -3.48
CA TRP A 204 10.44 -6.11 -3.56
C TRP A 204 10.62 -6.91 -4.86
N LEU A 205 10.82 -6.25 -6.00
CA LEU A 205 11.05 -6.92 -7.29
C LEU A 205 12.35 -7.70 -7.28
N LEU A 206 13.43 -7.10 -6.80
CA LEU A 206 14.80 -7.65 -6.87
C LEU A 206 15.14 -8.53 -5.67
N GLY A 207 14.52 -8.31 -4.50
CA GLY A 207 14.90 -8.97 -3.25
C GLY A 207 16.22 -8.44 -2.68
N GLU A 208 16.59 -7.18 -2.99
CA GLU A 208 17.86 -6.54 -2.64
C GLU A 208 17.64 -5.19 -1.96
N GLU A 209 18.64 -4.72 -1.20
CA GLU A 209 18.63 -3.41 -0.59
C GLU A 209 19.13 -2.31 -1.55
N ILE A 210 18.62 -1.09 -1.36
CA ILE A 210 19.13 0.12 -2.02
C ILE A 210 20.27 0.66 -1.16
N VAL A 211 21.47 0.73 -1.72
CA VAL A 211 22.71 1.11 -1.01
C VAL A 211 23.13 2.55 -1.27
N SER A 212 22.69 3.16 -2.35
CA SER A 212 22.98 4.57 -2.64
C SER A 212 21.79 5.26 -3.32
N VAL A 213 21.65 6.55 -3.05
CA VAL A 213 20.62 7.42 -3.65
C VAL A 213 21.26 8.76 -4.00
N GLN A 214 21.05 9.22 -5.22
CA GLN A 214 21.43 10.53 -5.73
C GLN A 214 20.20 11.25 -6.28
N VAL A 215 20.06 12.52 -5.96
CA VAL A 215 18.96 13.37 -6.45
C VAL A 215 19.49 14.36 -7.47
N ASN A 216 18.85 14.43 -8.61
CA ASN A 216 19.18 15.35 -9.68
C ASN A 216 17.99 16.30 -9.92
N PHE A 217 18.28 17.58 -9.98
CA PHE A 217 17.28 18.61 -10.18
C PHE A 217 17.14 18.97 -11.65
N ALA A 218 15.92 18.91 -12.16
CA ALA A 218 15.60 19.45 -13.48
C ALA A 218 15.22 20.93 -13.41
N LYS A 219 14.93 21.54 -14.55
CA LYS A 219 14.39 22.91 -14.60
C LYS A 219 13.06 22.97 -13.86
N LYS A 220 13.00 23.79 -12.81
CA LYS A 220 11.82 23.95 -11.95
C LYS A 220 10.59 24.44 -12.73
N THR A 221 9.46 23.76 -12.55
CA THR A 221 8.17 24.21 -13.10
C THR A 221 7.66 25.47 -12.38
N ARG A 222 6.97 26.35 -13.11
CA ARG A 222 6.30 27.52 -12.52
C ARG A 222 5.14 27.16 -11.57
N LYS A 223 4.67 25.90 -11.60
CA LYS A 223 3.59 25.41 -10.75
C LYS A 223 4.08 24.94 -9.37
N ALA A 224 5.38 24.79 -9.19
CA ALA A 224 5.96 24.41 -7.91
C ALA A 224 6.03 25.62 -6.97
N ASN A 225 5.66 25.40 -5.70
CA ASN A 225 5.84 26.41 -4.64
C ASN A 225 7.34 26.67 -4.37
N SER A 226 7.67 27.63 -3.49
CA SER A 226 9.05 28.04 -3.20
C SER A 226 9.91 26.90 -2.60
N TYR A 227 9.31 25.99 -1.83
CA TYR A 227 9.99 24.91 -1.13
C TYR A 227 10.11 23.61 -1.94
N LEU A 228 9.62 23.60 -3.18
CA LEU A 228 9.57 22.43 -4.02
C LEU A 228 10.44 22.62 -5.26
N SER A 229 11.44 21.78 -5.45
CA SER A 229 12.13 21.57 -6.73
C SER A 229 11.38 20.47 -7.48
N ASP A 230 10.76 20.79 -8.63
CA ASP A 230 9.88 19.87 -9.34
C ASP A 230 9.95 20.19 -10.85
N PRO A 231 10.25 19.21 -11.72
CA PRO A 231 10.50 17.79 -11.42
C PRO A 231 11.92 17.50 -10.93
N ILE A 232 12.10 16.26 -10.40
CA ILE A 232 13.42 15.72 -10.02
C ILE A 232 13.60 14.32 -10.63
N SER A 233 14.86 13.89 -10.77
CA SER A 233 15.24 12.52 -11.10
C SER A 233 16.09 11.94 -9.97
N VAL A 234 15.75 10.73 -9.52
CA VAL A 234 16.43 10.03 -8.42
C VAL A 234 17.11 8.80 -8.97
N ASN A 235 18.43 8.70 -8.81
CA ASN A 235 19.22 7.54 -9.19
C ASN A 235 19.55 6.72 -7.94
N CYS A 236 19.27 5.42 -7.98
CA CYS A 236 19.54 4.47 -6.90
C CYS A 236 20.41 3.33 -7.41
N HIS A 237 21.30 2.80 -6.56
CA HIS A 237 21.97 1.53 -6.82
C HIS A 237 21.57 0.52 -5.76
N THR A 238 21.37 -0.73 -6.19
CA THR A 238 21.15 -1.86 -5.30
C THR A 238 22.49 -2.55 -4.95
N GLU A 239 22.45 -3.51 -4.02
CA GLU A 239 23.63 -4.28 -3.59
C GLU A 239 24.32 -4.98 -4.76
N SER A 240 23.56 -5.53 -5.73
CA SER A 240 24.13 -6.17 -6.93
C SER A 240 24.59 -5.19 -8.02
N GLY A 241 24.40 -3.88 -7.82
CA GLY A 241 24.76 -2.84 -8.77
C GLY A 241 23.69 -2.49 -9.80
N VAL A 242 22.46 -3.00 -9.67
CA VAL A 242 21.36 -2.58 -10.55
C VAL A 242 21.13 -1.07 -10.38
N LEU A 243 21.16 -0.33 -11.50
CA LEU A 243 20.83 1.09 -11.53
C LEU A 243 19.31 1.27 -11.67
N ALA A 244 18.69 1.98 -10.73
CA ALA A 244 17.30 2.41 -10.84
C ALA A 244 17.22 3.94 -10.98
N THR A 245 16.53 4.42 -12.01
CA THR A 245 16.25 5.84 -12.23
C THR A 245 14.75 6.08 -12.03
N ILE A 246 14.38 7.05 -11.21
CA ILE A 246 13.00 7.38 -10.86
C ILE A 246 12.75 8.85 -11.24
N ASP A 247 11.91 9.09 -12.24
CA ASP A 247 11.50 10.43 -12.65
C ASP A 247 10.21 10.84 -11.95
N ILE A 248 10.31 11.89 -11.12
CA ILE A 248 9.21 12.37 -10.29
C ILE A 248 8.78 13.76 -10.78
N PHE A 249 7.48 13.92 -11.03
CA PHE A 249 6.87 15.21 -11.35
C PHE A 249 5.55 15.38 -10.58
N ALA A 250 5.58 16.14 -9.48
CA ALA A 250 4.45 16.28 -8.57
C ALA A 250 3.33 17.20 -9.05
N ASN A 251 3.61 18.06 -10.05
CA ASN A 251 2.64 18.99 -10.65
C ASN A 251 2.47 18.79 -12.15
N SER A 252 2.38 17.53 -12.57
CA SER A 252 2.16 17.07 -13.93
C SER A 252 0.68 17.20 -14.32
N THR A 253 0.24 18.42 -14.59
CA THR A 253 -1.19 18.73 -14.79
C THR A 253 -1.86 18.04 -15.99
N TYR A 254 -1.09 17.33 -16.83
CA TYR A 254 -1.63 16.56 -17.95
C TYR A 254 -2.13 15.17 -17.57
N GLY A 255 -1.84 14.66 -16.36
CA GLY A 255 -2.38 13.40 -15.89
C GLY A 255 -1.54 12.73 -14.80
N TYR A 256 -2.14 11.75 -14.12
CA TYR A 256 -1.47 10.86 -13.18
C TYR A 256 -0.80 9.73 -13.95
N GLU A 257 0.48 9.48 -13.69
CA GLU A 257 1.26 8.47 -14.40
C GLU A 257 2.15 7.69 -13.44
N VAL A 258 2.04 6.36 -13.48
CA VAL A 258 2.98 5.44 -12.86
C VAL A 258 3.34 4.37 -13.88
N ALA A 259 4.60 4.38 -14.30
CA ALA A 259 5.15 3.45 -15.27
C ALA A 259 6.48 2.89 -14.78
N MET A 260 6.87 1.72 -15.25
CA MET A 260 8.14 1.09 -14.93
C MET A 260 8.63 0.24 -16.09
N GLU A 261 9.91 0.38 -16.43
CA GLU A 261 10.63 -0.48 -17.36
C GLU A 261 11.75 -1.21 -16.61
N VAL A 262 11.79 -2.53 -16.75
CA VAL A 262 12.85 -3.37 -16.22
C VAL A 262 13.65 -3.92 -17.39
N ILE A 263 14.89 -3.50 -17.52
CA ILE A 263 15.83 -3.89 -18.57
C ILE A 263 16.65 -5.05 -18.05
N THR A 264 16.68 -6.14 -18.81
CA THR A 264 17.38 -7.38 -18.49
C THR A 264 18.34 -7.77 -19.61
N GLU A 265 19.17 -8.80 -19.41
CA GLU A 265 20.11 -9.28 -20.43
C GLU A 265 19.41 -9.70 -21.74
N ASN A 266 18.20 -10.25 -21.65
CA ASN A 266 17.53 -10.89 -22.80
C ASN A 266 16.14 -10.30 -23.09
N GLY A 267 15.78 -9.15 -22.52
CA GLY A 267 14.49 -8.51 -22.77
C GLY A 267 14.23 -7.25 -21.96
N SER A 268 13.15 -6.59 -22.25
CA SER A 268 12.61 -5.48 -21.48
C SER A 268 11.17 -5.76 -21.10
N LEU A 269 10.83 -5.54 -19.82
CA LEU A 269 9.50 -5.73 -19.25
C LEU A 269 8.97 -4.35 -18.86
N VAL A 270 7.85 -3.93 -19.44
CA VAL A 270 7.34 -2.57 -19.28
C VAL A 270 5.93 -2.59 -18.69
N ILE A 271 5.74 -1.92 -17.55
CA ILE A 271 4.42 -1.54 -17.05
C ILE A 271 4.13 -0.13 -17.57
N GLU A 272 3.12 -0.01 -18.42
CA GLU A 272 2.68 1.27 -18.96
C GLU A 272 1.62 1.93 -18.07
N ASN A 273 1.31 3.18 -18.38
CA ASN A 273 0.41 4.06 -17.62
C ASN A 273 -0.98 3.47 -17.32
N LEU A 274 -1.46 2.57 -18.17
CA LEU A 274 -2.75 1.89 -18.00
C LEU A 274 -2.66 0.65 -17.07
N GLY A 275 -1.45 0.35 -16.56
CA GLY A 275 -1.24 -0.77 -15.64
C GLY A 275 -1.23 -2.14 -16.33
N GLU A 276 -0.84 -2.19 -17.59
CA GLU A 276 -0.62 -3.42 -18.35
C GLU A 276 0.88 -3.70 -18.49
N LEU A 277 1.26 -4.98 -18.42
CA LEU A 277 2.63 -5.41 -18.66
C LEU A 277 2.83 -5.75 -20.13
N SER A 278 3.83 -5.12 -20.75
CA SER A 278 4.34 -5.41 -22.09
C SER A 278 5.74 -5.99 -22.01
N ILE A 279 6.07 -6.95 -22.88
CA ILE A 279 7.37 -7.64 -22.88
C ILE A 279 7.97 -7.60 -24.27
N ALA A 280 9.14 -6.98 -24.38
CA ALA A 280 9.95 -7.01 -25.60
C ALA A 280 10.99 -8.13 -25.53
N LYS A 281 10.98 -9.04 -26.52
CA LYS A 281 11.90 -10.17 -26.64
C LYS A 281 12.04 -10.59 -28.09
N ASN A 282 13.24 -11.07 -28.49
CA ASN A 282 13.50 -11.64 -29.83
C ASN A 282 13.10 -10.68 -30.96
N PHE A 283 13.53 -9.43 -30.90
CA PHE A 283 13.22 -8.36 -31.89
C PHE A 283 11.72 -8.04 -32.05
N LYS A 284 10.85 -8.56 -31.18
CA LYS A 284 9.42 -8.27 -31.18
C LYS A 284 9.08 -7.28 -30.07
N LEU A 285 8.42 -6.20 -30.43
CA LEU A 285 7.82 -5.24 -29.52
C LEU A 285 6.30 -5.42 -29.58
N PRO A 286 5.60 -5.68 -28.47
CA PRO A 286 4.14 -5.76 -28.51
C PRO A 286 3.54 -4.40 -28.86
N ALA A 287 2.35 -4.39 -29.45
CA ALA A 287 1.62 -3.17 -29.70
C ALA A 287 1.31 -2.47 -28.37
N ARG A 288 1.68 -1.19 -28.28
CA ARG A 288 1.34 -0.36 -27.12
C ARG A 288 -0.13 0.05 -27.20
N LYS A 289 -0.85 -0.11 -26.09
CA LYS A 289 -2.22 0.38 -26.01
C LYS A 289 -2.21 1.89 -25.72
N SER A 290 -3.01 2.63 -26.44
CA SER A 290 -3.31 4.05 -26.16
C SER A 290 -4.54 4.14 -25.29
N GLY A 291 -4.62 5.19 -24.46
CA GLY A 291 -5.75 5.46 -23.57
C GLY A 291 -5.60 6.77 -22.83
N ASN A 292 -6.60 7.12 -22.05
CA ASN A 292 -6.55 8.32 -21.22
C ASN A 292 -5.77 8.07 -19.93
N LEU A 293 -4.94 9.01 -19.54
CA LEU A 293 -4.29 8.99 -18.23
C LEU A 293 -5.34 9.08 -17.11
N HIS A 294 -5.04 8.42 -15.99
CA HIS A 294 -5.87 8.53 -14.80
C HIS A 294 -5.85 9.97 -14.25
N LYS A 295 -6.94 10.38 -13.61
CA LYS A 295 -7.02 11.68 -12.92
C LYS A 295 -6.17 11.69 -11.65
N ASP A 296 -6.07 10.54 -10.99
CA ASP A 296 -5.36 10.37 -9.72
C ASP A 296 -5.01 8.89 -9.46
N TRP A 297 -4.31 8.65 -8.34
CA TRP A 297 -3.93 7.30 -7.89
C TRP A 297 -5.13 6.45 -7.45
N MET A 298 -6.21 7.06 -6.93
CA MET A 298 -7.40 6.34 -6.46
C MET A 298 -8.05 5.56 -7.60
N GLY A 299 -8.17 6.19 -8.77
CA GLY A 299 -8.69 5.53 -9.97
C GLY A 299 -7.77 4.41 -10.46
N ARG A 300 -6.45 4.70 -10.57
CA ARG A 300 -5.45 3.76 -11.07
C ARG A 300 -5.28 2.53 -10.17
N PHE A 301 -5.22 2.71 -8.85
CA PHE A 301 -4.88 1.65 -7.91
C PHE A 301 -6.06 1.11 -7.08
N LYS A 302 -7.31 1.50 -7.39
CA LYS A 302 -8.48 0.96 -6.69
C LYS A 302 -8.50 -0.57 -6.60
N PRO A 303 -8.23 -1.35 -7.67
CA PRO A 303 -8.18 -2.81 -7.58
C PRO A 303 -7.09 -3.30 -6.61
N ALA A 304 -5.93 -2.64 -6.60
CA ALA A 304 -4.81 -2.98 -5.73
C ALA A 304 -5.16 -2.74 -4.24
N TYR A 305 -5.75 -1.60 -3.89
CA TYR A 305 -6.25 -1.33 -2.53
C TYR A 305 -7.29 -2.36 -2.08
N ILE A 306 -8.20 -2.76 -2.95
CA ILE A 306 -9.19 -3.80 -2.61
C ILE A 306 -8.51 -5.15 -2.39
N ALA A 307 -7.51 -5.50 -3.20
CA ALA A 307 -6.74 -6.74 -3.05
C ALA A 307 -5.93 -6.74 -1.74
N GLU A 308 -5.28 -5.63 -1.41
CA GLU A 308 -4.55 -5.42 -0.16
C GLU A 308 -5.47 -5.60 1.06
N LEU A 309 -6.63 -4.96 1.08
CA LEU A 309 -7.60 -5.10 2.18
C LEU A 309 -8.12 -6.54 2.32
N LYS A 310 -8.37 -7.25 1.22
CA LYS A 310 -8.73 -8.68 1.24
C LYS A 310 -7.61 -9.53 1.81
N ALA A 311 -6.36 -9.26 1.39
CA ALA A 311 -5.18 -9.96 1.90
C ALA A 311 -4.96 -9.68 3.39
N PHE A 312 -5.20 -8.44 3.86
CA PHE A 312 -5.13 -8.11 5.28
C PHE A 312 -6.14 -8.90 6.10
N VAL A 313 -7.41 -8.91 5.72
CA VAL A 313 -8.45 -9.68 6.41
C VAL A 313 -8.15 -11.18 6.38
N SER A 314 -7.64 -11.69 5.26
CA SER A 314 -7.17 -13.08 5.15
C SER A 314 -6.00 -13.37 6.10
N SER A 315 -5.06 -12.43 6.24
CA SER A 315 -3.93 -12.54 7.18
C SER A 315 -4.41 -12.71 8.62
N LEU A 316 -5.42 -11.93 9.02
CA LEU A 316 -6.00 -11.99 10.37
C LEU A 316 -6.69 -13.33 10.62
N LYS A 317 -7.45 -13.84 9.65
CA LYS A 317 -8.11 -15.15 9.73
C LYS A 317 -7.12 -16.30 9.82
N ASN A 318 -6.04 -16.22 9.07
CA ASN A 318 -5.00 -17.24 9.00
C ASN A 318 -3.90 -17.07 10.07
N LYS A 319 -3.98 -16.02 10.90
CA LYS A 319 -2.97 -15.66 11.92
C LYS A 319 -1.55 -15.56 11.35
N LYS A 320 -1.42 -15.16 10.10
CA LYS A 320 -0.14 -15.03 9.40
C LYS A 320 -0.23 -13.92 8.35
N LEU A 321 0.72 -12.99 8.36
CA LEU A 321 0.79 -11.93 7.35
C LEU A 321 0.90 -12.55 5.94
N HIS A 322 0.09 -12.05 5.00
CA HIS A 322 0.14 -12.51 3.61
C HIS A 322 1.50 -12.16 3.00
N LYS A 323 2.05 -13.06 2.21
CA LYS A 323 3.43 -12.99 1.66
C LYS A 323 3.74 -11.73 0.85
N ASP A 324 2.71 -11.11 0.26
CA ASP A 324 2.88 -9.92 -0.59
C ASP A 324 2.79 -8.62 0.21
N PHE A 325 2.46 -8.66 1.50
CA PHE A 325 2.57 -7.46 2.33
C PHE A 325 4.00 -7.01 2.48
N ALA A 326 4.17 -5.68 2.44
CA ALA A 326 5.35 -5.08 2.99
C ALA A 326 5.33 -5.27 4.52
N THR A 327 6.41 -5.83 5.02
CA THR A 327 6.64 -6.02 6.45
C THR A 327 7.09 -4.72 7.08
N ILE A 328 7.20 -4.71 8.40
CA ILE A 328 7.77 -3.58 9.13
C ILE A 328 9.22 -3.31 8.71
N GLU A 329 9.97 -4.36 8.36
CA GLU A 329 11.36 -4.26 7.87
C GLU A 329 11.40 -3.60 6.50
N ASP A 330 10.48 -3.97 5.61
CA ASP A 330 10.38 -3.33 4.29
C ASP A 330 10.09 -1.84 4.41
N GLY A 331 9.20 -1.44 5.33
CA GLY A 331 8.90 -0.04 5.58
C GLY A 331 10.07 0.73 6.18
N LEU A 332 10.82 0.09 7.08
CA LEU A 332 12.04 0.66 7.63
C LEU A 332 13.10 0.84 6.52
N ALA A 333 13.34 -0.17 5.71
CA ALA A 333 14.31 -0.11 4.62
C ALA A 333 13.93 0.92 3.54
N ALA A 334 12.66 1.02 3.16
CA ALA A 334 12.19 2.07 2.26
C ALA A 334 12.40 3.48 2.87
N SER A 335 12.15 3.64 4.18
CA SER A 335 12.40 4.90 4.88
C SER A 335 13.89 5.25 4.93
N ILE A 336 14.78 4.26 5.13
CA ILE A 336 16.23 4.44 5.10
C ILE A 336 16.68 4.89 3.70
N ALA A 337 16.21 4.21 2.65
CA ALA A 337 16.54 4.57 1.26
C ALA A 337 16.10 6.01 0.93
N CYS A 338 14.89 6.41 1.33
CA CYS A 338 14.44 7.81 1.20
C CYS A 338 15.35 8.76 1.97
N GLY A 339 15.75 8.39 3.19
CA GLY A 339 16.65 9.18 4.04
C GLY A 339 18.03 9.41 3.41
N LEU A 340 18.57 8.43 2.67
CA LEU A 340 19.83 8.61 1.90
C LEU A 340 19.69 9.74 0.86
N GLY A 341 18.52 9.82 0.18
CA GLY A 341 18.24 10.88 -0.77
C GLY A 341 18.00 12.23 -0.10
N VAL A 342 17.26 12.28 1.00
CA VAL A 342 16.98 13.53 1.76
C VAL A 342 18.28 14.19 2.25
N LYS A 343 19.27 13.41 2.66
CA LYS A 343 20.59 13.93 3.07
C LYS A 343 21.39 14.58 1.94
N LYS A 344 20.94 14.45 0.69
CA LYS A 344 21.59 15.01 -0.52
C LYS A 344 20.84 16.22 -1.10
N LEU A 345 19.74 16.65 -0.48
CA LEU A 345 19.00 17.88 -0.81
C LEU A 345 19.69 19.10 -0.19
#